data_d100a1441239264824db4e5424e2afd9
#
_entry.id   d100a1441239264824db4e5424e2afd9
#
_cell.length_a   1.000
_cell.length_b   1.000
_cell.length_c   1.000
_cell.angle_alpha   90.00
_cell.angle_beta   90.00
_cell.angle_gamma   90.00
#
_symmetry.space_group_name_H-M   'P 1'
#
loop_
_entity.id
_entity.type
_entity.pdbx_description
1 polymer ?
#
loop_
_entity_poly.entity_id
_entity_poly.type
_entity_poly.pdbx_seq_one_letter_code
_entity_poly.pdbx_strand_id
1 'polypeptide(L)'
;MLEIDRLTVRYGGLAALSEVSLAVGEGQFIAIVGPNGAGKTTLFKAISGTVAAAAGAVRYRGRDLLAVPPALRARLGIAHVPEGRQVFPSLTILENLEMGAYPAAAKDNWKRRLDRIFALFPMLAERRRQLAGTLSGGEQQMLAIGRGIASAPRLLMLDEPSMGLAPAIADLIFERIAELHRHDGLTVLLVEQRVAEALQSCDKGYVLETGRIVLEGPRQVLLADDRVRRAYLGM
;
A
#
# COMPACT_ATOMS: atom_id res chain seq x y z
N MET A 1 -11.82 1.31 -10.20
CA MET A 1 -12.00 1.03 -8.75
C MET A 1 -11.77 2.25 -7.88
N LEU A 2 -10.59 2.86 -7.92
CA LEU A 2 -10.25 4.13 -7.23
C LEU A 2 -9.96 5.19 -8.28
N GLU A 3 -10.55 6.37 -8.12
CA GLU A 3 -10.35 7.53 -8.99
C GLU A 3 -10.03 8.75 -8.12
N ILE A 4 -8.96 9.44 -8.46
CA ILE A 4 -8.53 10.68 -7.82
C ILE A 4 -8.53 11.75 -8.91
N ASP A 5 -9.24 12.84 -8.66
CA ASP A 5 -9.39 13.94 -9.60
C ASP A 5 -8.95 15.25 -8.96
N ARG A 6 -7.85 15.82 -9.47
CA ARG A 6 -7.23 17.10 -9.06
C ARG A 6 -7.13 17.30 -7.56
N LEU A 7 -6.72 16.22 -6.86
CA LEU A 7 -6.59 16.21 -5.40
C LEU A 7 -5.51 17.19 -4.96
N THR A 8 -5.87 18.12 -4.09
CA THR A 8 -4.97 19.05 -3.44
C THR A 8 -5.02 18.85 -1.94
N VAL A 9 -3.85 18.70 -1.31
CA VAL A 9 -3.71 18.58 0.15
C VAL A 9 -2.72 19.62 0.63
N ARG A 10 -3.06 20.30 1.73
CA ARG A 10 -2.23 21.36 2.33
C ARG A 10 -1.97 21.07 3.81
N TYR A 11 -0.76 21.38 4.24
CA TYR A 11 -0.39 21.45 5.66
C TYR A 11 -0.06 22.92 5.97
N GLY A 12 -0.96 23.61 6.65
CA GLY A 12 -0.86 25.07 6.79
C GLY A 12 -0.85 25.76 5.40
N GLY A 13 0.18 26.56 5.14
CA GLY A 13 0.35 27.25 3.86
C GLY A 13 0.99 26.42 2.75
N LEU A 14 1.61 25.26 3.07
CA LEU A 14 2.35 24.43 2.12
C LEU A 14 1.45 23.42 1.43
N ALA A 15 1.46 23.39 0.09
CA ALA A 15 0.80 22.34 -0.68
C ALA A 15 1.69 21.09 -0.75
N ALA A 16 1.24 20.00 -0.09
CA ALA A 16 1.90 18.70 -0.16
C ALA A 16 1.48 17.91 -1.40
N LEU A 17 0.24 18.12 -1.88
CA LEU A 17 -0.26 17.62 -3.16
C LEU A 17 -0.92 18.77 -3.90
N SER A 18 -0.70 18.86 -5.20
CA SER A 18 -1.22 19.90 -6.09
C SER A 18 -1.85 19.26 -7.32
N GLU A 19 -3.18 19.22 -7.37
CA GLU A 19 -3.99 18.75 -8.50
C GLU A 19 -3.60 17.35 -8.99
N VAL A 20 -3.32 16.44 -8.06
CA VAL A 20 -2.97 15.05 -8.37
C VAL A 20 -4.19 14.32 -8.91
N SER A 21 -4.05 13.73 -10.10
CA SER A 21 -5.08 12.88 -10.72
C SER A 21 -4.47 11.52 -11.07
N LEU A 22 -5.16 10.44 -10.67
CA LEU A 22 -4.79 9.07 -11.02
C LEU A 22 -5.99 8.12 -10.94
N ALA A 23 -5.87 6.98 -11.59
CA ALA A 23 -6.88 5.94 -11.57
C ALA A 23 -6.26 4.57 -11.28
N VAL A 24 -6.97 3.75 -10.51
CA VAL A 24 -6.66 2.35 -10.22
C VAL A 24 -7.85 1.50 -10.65
N GLY A 25 -7.67 0.64 -11.63
CA GLY A 25 -8.66 -0.36 -12.05
C GLY A 25 -8.79 -1.50 -11.04
N GLU A 26 -9.89 -2.24 -11.10
CA GLU A 26 -10.05 -3.47 -10.32
C GLU A 26 -9.08 -4.54 -10.84
N GLY A 27 -8.40 -5.24 -9.93
CA GLY A 27 -7.38 -6.23 -10.27
C GLY A 27 -6.08 -5.66 -10.85
N GLN A 28 -5.82 -4.35 -10.76
CA GLN A 28 -4.56 -3.76 -11.18
C GLN A 28 -3.56 -3.64 -10.04
N PHE A 29 -2.29 -3.75 -10.37
CA PHE A 29 -1.17 -3.38 -9.51
C PHE A 29 -0.60 -2.04 -9.99
N ILE A 30 -0.82 -0.99 -9.23
CA ILE A 30 -0.33 0.37 -9.50
C ILE A 30 0.81 0.71 -8.54
N ALA A 31 1.92 1.22 -9.09
CA ALA A 31 3.01 1.80 -8.31
C ALA A 31 3.04 3.32 -8.44
N ILE A 32 3.20 4.03 -7.34
CA ILE A 32 3.48 5.45 -7.28
C ILE A 32 4.90 5.60 -6.75
N VAL A 33 5.78 6.08 -7.58
CA VAL A 33 7.20 6.21 -7.26
C VAL A 33 7.62 7.67 -7.22
N GLY A 34 8.71 7.97 -6.52
CA GLY A 34 9.25 9.32 -6.43
C GLY A 34 10.13 9.51 -5.20
N PRO A 35 10.86 10.63 -5.12
CA PRO A 35 11.77 10.91 -4.01
C PRO A 35 11.05 11.10 -2.68
N ASN A 36 11.83 11.13 -1.59
CA ASN A 36 11.31 11.51 -0.29
C ASN A 36 10.77 12.94 -0.32
N GLY A 37 9.64 13.16 0.36
CA GLY A 37 8.97 14.46 0.35
C GLY A 37 8.13 14.73 -0.91
N ALA A 38 8.05 13.82 -1.88
CA ALA A 38 7.24 14.01 -3.08
C ALA A 38 5.71 14.07 -2.82
N GLY A 39 5.24 13.64 -1.64
CA GLY A 39 3.83 13.63 -1.28
C GLY A 39 3.18 12.24 -1.26
N LYS A 40 3.94 11.16 -1.45
CA LYS A 40 3.45 9.77 -1.54
C LYS A 40 2.60 9.36 -0.34
N THR A 41 3.14 9.46 0.87
CA THR A 41 2.42 9.17 2.13
C THR A 41 1.24 10.11 2.35
N THR A 42 1.33 11.37 1.92
CA THR A 42 0.20 12.33 1.99
C THR A 42 -0.96 11.88 1.11
N LEU A 43 -0.67 11.36 -0.09
CA LEU A 43 -1.69 10.80 -0.96
C LEU A 43 -2.41 9.63 -0.30
N PHE A 44 -1.68 8.70 0.30
CA PHE A 44 -2.26 7.58 1.04
C PHE A 44 -3.08 8.03 2.25
N LYS A 45 -2.59 9.03 2.98
CA LYS A 45 -3.33 9.63 4.11
C LYS A 45 -4.64 10.29 3.65
N ALA A 46 -4.67 10.92 2.49
CA ALA A 46 -5.90 11.48 1.93
C ALA A 46 -6.90 10.37 1.52
N ILE A 47 -6.42 9.29 0.88
CA ILE A 47 -7.26 8.14 0.51
C ILE A 47 -7.78 7.42 1.77
N SER A 48 -6.95 7.23 2.80
CA SER A 48 -7.37 6.62 4.08
C SER A 48 -8.19 7.56 4.97
N GLY A 49 -8.19 8.88 4.68
CA GLY A 49 -8.96 9.89 5.38
C GLY A 49 -8.34 10.42 6.66
N THR A 50 -7.07 10.12 6.90
CA THR A 50 -6.32 10.63 8.05
C THR A 50 -5.83 12.07 7.83
N VAL A 51 -5.91 12.56 6.58
CA VAL A 51 -5.66 13.95 6.20
C VAL A 51 -6.79 14.43 5.30
N ALA A 52 -7.26 15.65 5.55
CA ALA A 52 -8.32 16.26 4.75
C ALA A 52 -7.79 16.78 3.41
N ALA A 53 -8.58 16.61 2.35
CA ALA A 53 -8.34 17.26 1.07
C ALA A 53 -8.75 18.74 1.16
N ALA A 54 -7.95 19.63 0.56
CA ALA A 54 -8.27 21.05 0.41
C ALA A 54 -9.13 21.29 -0.84
N ALA A 55 -8.94 20.48 -1.90
CA ALA A 55 -9.72 20.51 -3.13
C ALA A 55 -9.60 19.17 -3.88
N GLY A 56 -10.42 18.96 -4.89
CA GLY A 56 -10.48 17.76 -5.71
C GLY A 56 -11.43 16.71 -5.16
N ALA A 57 -11.37 15.51 -5.74
CA ALA A 57 -12.25 14.40 -5.37
C ALA A 57 -11.48 13.09 -5.26
N VAL A 58 -11.95 12.20 -4.38
CA VAL A 58 -11.48 10.81 -4.25
C VAL A 58 -12.69 9.90 -4.29
N ARG A 59 -12.84 9.10 -5.34
CA ARG A 59 -13.95 8.17 -5.52
C ARG A 59 -13.46 6.73 -5.44
N TYR A 60 -14.14 5.92 -4.67
CA TYR A 60 -13.91 4.48 -4.57
C TYR A 60 -15.17 3.73 -4.95
N ARG A 61 -15.14 2.98 -6.07
CA ARG A 61 -16.30 2.27 -6.62
C ARG A 61 -17.52 3.19 -6.77
N GLY A 62 -17.29 4.40 -7.28
CA GLY A 62 -18.33 5.43 -7.48
C GLY A 62 -18.72 6.22 -6.23
N ARG A 63 -18.29 5.80 -5.01
CA ARG A 63 -18.59 6.50 -3.76
C ARG A 63 -17.55 7.57 -3.49
N ASP A 64 -17.98 8.76 -3.13
CA ASP A 64 -17.09 9.81 -2.65
C ASP A 64 -16.49 9.44 -1.28
N LEU A 65 -15.17 9.19 -1.24
CA LEU A 65 -14.45 8.86 0.01
C LEU A 65 -14.28 10.05 0.93
N LEU A 66 -14.31 11.28 0.42
CA LEU A 66 -14.13 12.46 1.26
C LEU A 66 -15.30 12.63 2.24
N ALA A 67 -16.50 12.12 1.86
CA ALA A 67 -17.68 12.08 2.72
C ALA A 67 -17.70 10.85 3.67
N VAL A 68 -16.75 9.89 3.56
CA VAL A 68 -16.72 8.68 4.39
C VAL A 68 -15.71 8.84 5.53
N PRO A 69 -16.15 8.70 6.80
CA PRO A 69 -15.24 8.71 7.95
C PRO A 69 -14.11 7.66 7.81
N PRO A 70 -12.86 7.97 8.23
CA PRO A 70 -11.72 7.06 8.09
C PRO A 70 -11.99 5.66 8.64
N ALA A 71 -12.56 5.53 9.81
CA ALA A 71 -12.88 4.25 10.47
C ALA A 71 -13.83 3.35 9.64
N LEU A 72 -14.61 3.92 8.73
CA LEU A 72 -15.53 3.16 7.88
C LEU A 72 -14.92 2.74 6.55
N ARG A 73 -13.75 3.32 6.13
CA ARG A 73 -13.13 2.99 4.84
C ARG A 73 -12.64 1.55 4.79
N ALA A 74 -12.17 1.00 5.91
CA ALA A 74 -11.81 -0.41 6.02
C ALA A 74 -13.00 -1.35 5.71
N ARG A 75 -14.22 -0.97 6.11
CA ARG A 75 -15.46 -1.74 5.82
C ARG A 75 -15.85 -1.71 4.33
N LEU A 76 -15.31 -0.75 3.57
CA LEU A 76 -15.48 -0.70 2.11
C LEU A 76 -14.51 -1.63 1.38
N GLY A 77 -13.59 -2.28 2.11
CA GLY A 77 -12.56 -3.16 1.56
C GLY A 77 -11.28 -2.44 1.18
N ILE A 78 -10.96 -1.30 1.81
CA ILE A 78 -9.68 -0.60 1.67
C ILE A 78 -8.81 -0.95 2.88
N ALA A 79 -7.68 -1.63 2.65
CA ALA A 79 -6.66 -1.83 3.67
C ALA A 79 -5.48 -0.90 3.40
N HIS A 80 -5.02 -0.21 4.43
CA HIS A 80 -3.82 0.62 4.39
C HIS A 80 -2.79 0.04 5.36
N VAL A 81 -1.65 -0.38 4.82
CA VAL A 81 -0.45 -0.74 5.58
C VAL A 81 0.47 0.46 5.54
N PRO A 82 0.53 1.26 6.61
CA PRO A 82 1.33 2.49 6.63
C PRO A 82 2.81 2.18 6.80
N GLU A 83 3.63 3.18 6.51
CA GLU A 83 5.06 3.20 6.84
C GLU A 83 5.28 2.93 8.33
N GLY A 84 6.41 2.32 8.67
CA GLY A 84 6.80 2.07 10.06
C GLY A 84 6.15 0.85 10.70
N ARG A 85 5.61 -0.09 9.88
CA ARG A 85 5.10 -1.41 10.27
C ARG A 85 3.85 -1.38 11.17
N GLN A 86 3.85 -0.55 12.22
CA GLN A 86 2.76 -0.29 13.18
C GLN A 86 2.04 -1.56 13.67
N VAL A 87 2.82 -2.59 14.06
CA VAL A 87 2.28 -3.78 14.73
C VAL A 87 1.91 -3.46 16.18
N PHE A 88 1.07 -4.29 16.80
CA PHE A 88 0.79 -4.23 18.22
C PHE A 88 1.85 -5.05 18.96
N PRO A 89 2.88 -4.45 19.58
CA PRO A 89 4.05 -5.18 20.05
C PRO A 89 3.77 -6.10 21.25
N SER A 90 2.75 -5.79 22.04
CA SER A 90 2.32 -6.58 23.20
C SER A 90 1.38 -7.73 22.85
N LEU A 91 0.91 -7.81 21.60
CA LEU A 91 0.09 -8.90 21.09
C LEU A 91 0.96 -9.93 20.37
N THR A 92 0.53 -11.17 20.37
CA THR A 92 1.12 -12.23 19.56
C THR A 92 0.93 -11.97 18.06
N ILE A 93 1.65 -12.72 17.23
CA ILE A 93 1.45 -12.70 15.77
C ILE A 93 0.00 -13.02 15.42
N LEU A 94 -0.56 -14.09 16.01
CA LEU A 94 -1.95 -14.48 15.73
C LEU A 94 -2.95 -13.41 16.13
N GLU A 95 -2.83 -12.84 17.32
CA GLU A 95 -3.71 -11.75 17.78
C GLU A 95 -3.59 -10.49 16.90
N ASN A 96 -2.38 -10.14 16.42
CA ASN A 96 -2.22 -9.08 15.44
C ASN A 96 -2.99 -9.35 14.14
N LEU A 97 -2.97 -10.59 13.63
CA LEU A 97 -3.72 -10.98 12.44
C LEU A 97 -5.24 -10.96 12.69
N GLU A 98 -5.68 -11.42 13.86
CA GLU A 98 -7.09 -11.37 14.28
C GLU A 98 -7.62 -9.94 14.39
N MET A 99 -6.80 -8.99 14.86
CA MET A 99 -7.13 -7.57 14.86
C MET A 99 -7.37 -7.03 13.42
N GLY A 100 -6.62 -7.53 12.43
CA GLY A 100 -6.86 -7.22 11.03
C GLY A 100 -8.20 -7.73 10.50
N ALA A 101 -8.71 -8.83 11.04
CA ALA A 101 -9.98 -9.43 10.67
C ALA A 101 -11.20 -8.79 11.37
N TYR A 102 -11.03 -7.69 12.11
CA TYR A 102 -12.10 -7.01 12.84
C TYR A 102 -13.28 -6.52 11.96
N PRO A 103 -13.09 -6.02 10.71
CA PRO A 103 -14.22 -5.72 9.83
C PRO A 103 -15.14 -6.93 9.65
N ALA A 104 -16.47 -6.73 9.72
CA ALA A 104 -17.44 -7.83 9.71
C ALA A 104 -17.30 -8.78 8.51
N ALA A 105 -17.05 -8.23 7.32
CA ALA A 105 -16.79 -9.02 6.10
C ALA A 105 -15.53 -9.91 6.19
N ALA A 106 -14.59 -9.56 7.07
CA ALA A 106 -13.37 -10.32 7.23
C ALA A 106 -13.52 -11.55 8.15
N LYS A 107 -14.64 -11.68 8.86
CA LYS A 107 -14.91 -12.87 9.70
C LYS A 107 -15.29 -14.10 8.85
N ASP A 108 -15.94 -13.85 7.71
CA ASP A 108 -16.26 -14.89 6.77
C ASP A 108 -14.99 -15.49 6.18
N ASN A 109 -14.88 -16.82 6.17
CA ASN A 109 -13.72 -17.55 5.68
C ASN A 109 -12.38 -17.20 6.38
N TRP A 110 -12.42 -16.76 7.65
CA TRP A 110 -11.21 -16.40 8.41
C TRP A 110 -10.13 -17.47 8.37
N LYS A 111 -10.50 -18.74 8.62
CA LYS A 111 -9.55 -19.87 8.60
C LYS A 111 -8.80 -19.94 7.26
N ARG A 112 -9.54 -19.96 6.14
CA ARG A 112 -8.92 -20.00 4.78
C ARG A 112 -7.99 -18.83 4.53
N ARG A 113 -8.34 -17.65 5.02
CA ARG A 113 -7.51 -16.46 4.87
C ARG A 113 -6.25 -16.51 5.73
N LEU A 114 -6.39 -17.01 6.97
CA LEU A 114 -5.25 -17.25 7.84
C LEU A 114 -4.27 -18.26 7.23
N ASP A 115 -4.79 -19.36 6.69
CA ASP A 115 -3.98 -20.36 5.98
C ASP A 115 -3.26 -19.74 4.76
N ARG A 116 -3.93 -18.84 4.02
CA ARG A 116 -3.29 -18.10 2.90
C ARG A 116 -2.19 -17.15 3.37
N ILE A 117 -2.40 -16.41 4.46
CA ILE A 117 -1.37 -15.54 5.06
C ILE A 117 -0.17 -16.38 5.51
N PHE A 118 -0.39 -17.52 6.11
CA PHE A 118 0.66 -18.43 6.54
C PHE A 118 1.40 -19.08 5.36
N ALA A 119 0.73 -19.34 4.26
CA ALA A 119 1.37 -19.80 3.03
C ALA A 119 2.29 -18.73 2.42
N LEU A 120 1.88 -17.46 2.46
CA LEU A 120 2.70 -16.33 1.99
C LEU A 120 3.90 -16.06 2.90
N PHE A 121 3.70 -16.18 4.21
CA PHE A 121 4.70 -15.88 5.25
C PHE A 121 4.80 -17.03 6.26
N PRO A 122 5.48 -18.16 5.91
CA PRO A 122 5.52 -19.37 6.75
C PRO A 122 6.03 -19.11 8.17
N MET A 123 6.99 -18.18 8.33
CA MET A 123 7.51 -17.83 9.64
C MET A 123 6.45 -17.31 10.61
N LEU A 124 5.37 -16.67 10.09
CA LEU A 124 4.25 -16.22 10.94
C LEU A 124 3.45 -17.41 11.51
N ALA A 125 3.34 -18.52 10.75
CA ALA A 125 2.70 -19.73 11.22
C ALA A 125 3.51 -20.44 12.32
N GLU A 126 4.82 -20.58 12.08
CA GLU A 126 5.76 -21.24 13.00
C GLU A 126 5.81 -20.55 14.36
N ARG A 127 5.74 -19.20 14.34
CA ARG A 127 5.90 -18.35 15.52
C ARG A 127 4.60 -17.67 15.97
N ARG A 128 3.44 -18.20 15.59
CA ARG A 128 2.12 -17.54 15.78
C ARG A 128 1.80 -17.09 17.21
N ARG A 129 2.44 -17.71 18.23
CA ARG A 129 2.28 -17.37 19.66
C ARG A 129 3.35 -16.40 20.17
N GLN A 130 4.34 -16.02 19.34
CA GLN A 130 5.40 -15.11 19.72
C GLN A 130 4.86 -13.66 19.73
N LEU A 131 5.34 -12.84 20.67
CA LEU A 131 4.98 -11.43 20.75
C LEU A 131 5.56 -10.66 19.57
N ALA A 132 4.74 -9.83 18.92
CA ALA A 132 5.15 -9.07 17.74
C ALA A 132 6.29 -8.09 18.00
N GLY A 133 6.43 -7.58 19.21
CA GLY A 133 7.51 -6.69 19.60
C GLY A 133 8.89 -7.35 19.60
N THR A 134 8.98 -8.69 19.62
CA THR A 134 10.24 -9.45 19.61
C THR A 134 10.69 -9.86 18.20
N LEU A 135 9.92 -9.55 17.18
CA LEU A 135 10.23 -9.83 15.79
C LEU A 135 11.27 -8.86 15.25
N SER A 136 12.07 -9.32 14.28
CA SER A 136 12.92 -8.45 13.46
C SER A 136 12.09 -7.48 12.63
N GLY A 137 12.71 -6.42 12.12
CA GLY A 137 12.01 -5.43 11.31
C GLY A 137 11.33 -6.00 10.06
N GLY A 138 11.98 -6.96 9.38
CA GLY A 138 11.39 -7.62 8.22
C GLY A 138 10.20 -8.52 8.59
N GLU A 139 10.29 -9.25 9.70
CA GLU A 139 9.20 -10.08 10.21
C GLU A 139 7.99 -9.24 10.65
N GLN A 140 8.24 -8.08 11.28
CA GLN A 140 7.19 -7.12 11.62
C GLN A 140 6.50 -6.56 10.37
N GLN A 141 7.25 -6.33 9.29
CA GLN A 141 6.69 -5.88 8.02
C GLN A 141 5.80 -6.96 7.38
N MET A 142 6.24 -8.22 7.38
CA MET A 142 5.43 -9.35 6.93
C MET A 142 4.14 -9.47 7.75
N LEU A 143 4.23 -9.29 9.08
CA LEU A 143 3.06 -9.28 9.96
C LEU A 143 2.11 -8.12 9.66
N ALA A 144 2.63 -6.91 9.41
CA ALA A 144 1.83 -5.74 9.05
C ALA A 144 1.07 -5.94 7.72
N ILE A 145 1.73 -6.51 6.71
CA ILE A 145 1.11 -6.88 5.43
C ILE A 145 0.06 -7.98 5.66
N GLY A 146 0.41 -9.03 6.42
CA GLY A 146 -0.52 -10.11 6.79
C GLY A 146 -1.78 -9.59 7.47
N ARG A 147 -1.63 -8.61 8.38
CA ARG A 147 -2.76 -7.93 9.04
C ARG A 147 -3.62 -7.15 8.05
N GLY A 148 -3.00 -6.50 7.07
CA GLY A 148 -3.73 -5.84 5.97
C GLY A 148 -4.57 -6.86 5.16
N ILE A 149 -3.98 -8.01 4.80
CA ILE A 149 -4.67 -9.09 4.08
C ILE A 149 -5.80 -9.69 4.93
N ALA A 150 -5.60 -9.79 6.25
CA ALA A 150 -6.59 -10.32 7.19
C ALA A 150 -7.93 -9.58 7.14
N SER A 151 -7.94 -8.30 6.74
CA SER A 151 -9.15 -7.50 6.57
C SER A 151 -10.00 -7.88 5.35
N ALA A 152 -9.59 -8.84 4.53
CA ALA A 152 -10.22 -9.22 3.24
C ALA A 152 -10.36 -8.02 2.28
N PRO A 153 -9.27 -7.30 1.98
CA PRO A 153 -9.36 -6.07 1.21
C PRO A 153 -9.68 -6.37 -0.25
N ARG A 154 -10.36 -5.39 -0.89
CA ARG A 154 -10.46 -5.29 -2.35
C ARG A 154 -9.34 -4.41 -2.93
N LEU A 155 -8.86 -3.47 -2.12
CA LEU A 155 -7.73 -2.60 -2.41
C LEU A 155 -6.74 -2.65 -1.23
N LEU A 156 -5.53 -3.13 -1.50
CA LEU A 156 -4.42 -3.12 -0.55
C LEU A 156 -3.49 -1.95 -0.89
N MET A 157 -3.35 -1.02 0.04
CA MET A 157 -2.47 0.14 -0.05
C MET A 157 -1.24 -0.11 0.82
N LEU A 158 -0.05 -0.02 0.24
CA LEU A 158 1.24 -0.31 0.90
C LEU A 158 2.14 0.92 0.82
N ASP A 159 2.45 1.51 1.98
CA ASP A 159 3.26 2.72 2.09
C ASP A 159 4.71 2.36 2.43
N GLU A 160 5.60 2.43 1.43
CA GLU A 160 7.03 2.13 1.49
C GLU A 160 7.34 0.81 2.25
N PRO A 161 6.76 -0.33 1.83
CA PRO A 161 6.89 -1.59 2.56
C PRO A 161 8.32 -2.15 2.60
N SER A 162 9.22 -1.68 1.75
CA SER A 162 10.61 -2.11 1.70
C SER A 162 11.56 -1.25 2.55
N MET A 163 11.07 -0.13 3.10
CA MET A 163 11.93 0.85 3.76
C MET A 163 12.62 0.31 5.02
N GLY A 164 13.94 0.52 5.10
CA GLY A 164 14.76 0.09 6.24
C GLY A 164 14.88 -1.42 6.40
N LEU A 165 14.68 -2.19 5.33
CA LEU A 165 14.84 -3.64 5.30
C LEU A 165 16.13 -4.04 4.58
N ALA A 166 16.68 -5.21 4.95
CA ALA A 166 17.74 -5.85 4.18
C ALA A 166 17.26 -6.17 2.75
N PRO A 167 18.11 -6.04 1.73
CA PRO A 167 17.71 -6.23 0.32
C PRO A 167 16.93 -7.53 0.07
N ALA A 168 17.41 -8.65 0.55
CA ALA A 168 16.76 -9.96 0.37
C ALA A 168 15.33 -10.01 0.98
N ILE A 169 15.11 -9.31 2.09
CA ILE A 169 13.77 -9.24 2.72
C ILE A 169 12.85 -8.31 1.93
N ALA A 170 13.38 -7.19 1.43
CA ALA A 170 12.62 -6.30 0.57
C ALA A 170 12.18 -7.01 -0.71
N ASP A 171 13.09 -7.75 -1.36
CA ASP A 171 12.80 -8.52 -2.58
C ASP A 171 11.73 -9.60 -2.32
N LEU A 172 11.83 -10.31 -1.18
CA LEU A 172 10.80 -11.26 -0.76
C LEU A 172 9.44 -10.59 -0.60
N ILE A 173 9.37 -9.39 0.00
CA ILE A 173 8.12 -8.65 0.17
C ILE A 173 7.51 -8.28 -1.19
N PHE A 174 8.32 -7.77 -2.14
CA PHE A 174 7.84 -7.49 -3.50
C PHE A 174 7.30 -8.74 -4.19
N GLU A 175 8.01 -9.87 -4.06
CA GLU A 175 7.57 -11.16 -4.60
C GLU A 175 6.20 -11.57 -4.02
N ARG A 176 6.00 -11.48 -2.70
CA ARG A 176 4.74 -11.85 -2.04
C ARG A 176 3.59 -10.90 -2.41
N ILE A 177 3.86 -9.61 -2.58
CA ILE A 177 2.86 -8.64 -3.07
C ILE A 177 2.46 -8.98 -4.51
N ALA A 178 3.44 -9.27 -5.38
CA ALA A 178 3.19 -9.68 -6.75
C ALA A 178 2.44 -11.03 -6.83
N GLU A 179 2.68 -11.96 -5.91
CA GLU A 179 1.94 -13.22 -5.78
C GLU A 179 0.47 -12.96 -5.42
N LEU A 180 0.19 -12.11 -4.43
CA LEU A 180 -1.17 -11.70 -4.06
C LEU A 180 -1.93 -11.08 -5.23
N HIS A 181 -1.28 -10.22 -5.98
CA HIS A 181 -1.89 -9.62 -7.17
C HIS A 181 -2.20 -10.67 -8.24
N ARG A 182 -1.21 -11.49 -8.64
CA ARG A 182 -1.33 -12.42 -9.77
C ARG A 182 -2.25 -13.61 -9.49
N HIS A 183 -2.19 -14.18 -8.28
CA HIS A 183 -2.92 -15.41 -7.95
C HIS A 183 -4.26 -15.14 -7.26
N ASP A 184 -4.34 -14.10 -6.43
CA ASP A 184 -5.55 -13.78 -5.69
C ASP A 184 -6.38 -12.67 -6.36
N GLY A 185 -5.88 -12.06 -7.46
CA GLY A 185 -6.56 -10.98 -8.20
C GLY A 185 -6.68 -9.69 -7.36
N LEU A 186 -5.86 -9.53 -6.33
CA LEU A 186 -5.95 -8.40 -5.42
C LEU A 186 -5.52 -7.12 -6.12
N THR A 187 -6.33 -6.06 -5.99
CA THR A 187 -5.92 -4.73 -6.43
C THR A 187 -4.90 -4.17 -5.45
N VAL A 188 -3.75 -3.73 -5.96
CA VAL A 188 -2.65 -3.20 -5.16
C VAL A 188 -2.33 -1.77 -5.57
N LEU A 189 -2.21 -0.89 -4.59
CA LEU A 189 -1.66 0.45 -4.76
C LEU A 189 -0.42 0.56 -3.85
N LEU A 190 0.74 0.69 -4.47
CA LEU A 190 2.03 0.73 -3.80
C LEU A 190 2.63 2.12 -3.92
N VAL A 191 3.13 2.70 -2.84
CA VAL A 191 4.08 3.81 -2.91
C VAL A 191 5.44 3.35 -2.46
N GLU A 192 6.47 3.74 -3.20
CA GLU A 192 7.85 3.28 -2.99
C GLU A 192 8.88 4.31 -3.42
N GLN A 193 10.05 4.21 -2.79
CA GLN A 193 11.26 4.91 -3.19
C GLN A 193 12.18 4.03 -4.05
N ARG A 194 12.09 2.71 -3.90
CA ARG A 194 12.81 1.73 -4.75
C ARG A 194 12.10 1.62 -6.11
N VAL A 195 12.43 2.57 -7.01
CA VAL A 195 11.69 2.77 -8.26
C VAL A 195 11.79 1.58 -9.20
N ALA A 196 12.99 0.97 -9.33
CA ALA A 196 13.21 -0.15 -10.23
C ALA A 196 12.31 -1.34 -9.86
N GLU A 197 12.35 -1.76 -8.60
CA GLU A 197 11.62 -2.92 -8.10
C GLU A 197 10.10 -2.68 -8.10
N ALA A 198 9.68 -1.48 -7.73
CA ALA A 198 8.27 -1.10 -7.75
C ALA A 198 7.71 -1.13 -9.17
N LEU A 199 8.42 -0.54 -10.16
CA LEU A 199 8.00 -0.54 -11.56
C LEU A 199 8.07 -1.93 -12.18
N GLN A 200 9.05 -2.79 -11.83
CA GLN A 200 9.11 -4.17 -12.30
C GLN A 200 7.92 -5.01 -11.82
N SER A 201 7.36 -4.67 -10.66
CA SER A 201 6.28 -5.43 -10.03
C SER A 201 4.88 -5.00 -10.45
N CYS A 202 4.70 -3.78 -10.99
CA CYS A 202 3.38 -3.19 -11.28
C CYS A 202 2.93 -3.38 -12.74
N ASP A 203 1.65 -3.14 -13.02
CA ASP A 203 1.09 -3.06 -14.37
C ASP A 203 1.29 -1.67 -14.96
N LYS A 204 1.03 -0.63 -14.15
CA LYS A 204 1.13 0.78 -14.49
C LYS A 204 1.77 1.55 -13.33
N GLY A 205 2.59 2.55 -13.64
CA GLY A 205 3.20 3.42 -12.67
C GLY A 205 2.82 4.89 -12.83
N TYR A 206 2.99 5.64 -11.76
CA TYR A 206 2.95 7.09 -11.70
C TYR A 206 4.21 7.60 -11.03
N VAL A 207 4.84 8.62 -11.59
CA VAL A 207 5.98 9.31 -10.98
C VAL A 207 5.46 10.58 -10.32
N LEU A 208 5.62 10.67 -9.01
CA LEU A 208 5.20 11.80 -8.19
C LEU A 208 6.43 12.61 -7.77
N GLU A 209 6.46 13.88 -8.12
CA GLU A 209 7.51 14.82 -7.73
C GLU A 209 6.89 16.13 -7.22
N THR A 210 7.35 16.61 -6.09
CA THR A 210 6.90 17.89 -5.50
C THR A 210 5.37 18.04 -5.50
N GLY A 211 4.67 16.98 -5.11
CA GLY A 211 3.21 16.96 -5.00
C GLY A 211 2.45 16.89 -6.33
N ARG A 212 3.10 16.58 -7.47
CA ARG A 212 2.48 16.48 -8.79
C ARG A 212 2.85 15.18 -9.49
N ILE A 213 1.93 14.62 -10.28
CA ILE A 213 2.25 13.54 -11.21
C ILE A 213 2.98 14.17 -12.40
N VAL A 214 4.22 13.74 -12.63
CA VAL A 214 5.07 14.24 -13.74
C VAL A 214 5.14 13.26 -14.90
N LEU A 215 4.91 11.96 -14.64
CA LEU A 215 4.88 10.89 -15.63
C LEU A 215 3.88 9.81 -15.21
N GLU A 216 3.26 9.18 -16.18
CA GLU A 216 2.44 7.98 -15.99
C GLU A 216 2.50 7.06 -17.20
N GLY A 217 2.31 5.79 -17.01
CA GLY A 217 2.24 4.84 -18.11
C GLY A 217 2.39 3.38 -17.68
N PRO A 218 2.22 2.45 -18.62
CA PRO A 218 2.57 1.05 -18.41
C PRO A 218 4.03 0.90 -17.97
N ARG A 219 4.33 -0.13 -17.17
CA ARG A 219 5.68 -0.35 -16.63
C ARG A 219 6.78 -0.33 -17.70
N GLN A 220 6.52 -0.95 -18.88
CA GLN A 220 7.51 -1.01 -19.95
C GLN A 220 7.87 0.38 -20.48
N VAL A 221 6.89 1.27 -20.58
CA VAL A 221 7.09 2.65 -21.03
C VAL A 221 7.91 3.43 -20.01
N LEU A 222 7.58 3.32 -18.71
CA LEU A 222 8.30 4.03 -17.65
C LEU A 222 9.74 3.50 -17.47
N LEU A 223 9.95 2.19 -17.56
CA LEU A 223 11.31 1.60 -17.47
C LEU A 223 12.19 1.97 -18.66
N ALA A 224 11.60 2.33 -19.82
CA ALA A 224 12.31 2.79 -21.00
C ALA A 224 12.47 4.31 -21.07
N ASP A 225 11.77 5.08 -20.22
CA ASP A 225 11.84 6.57 -20.22
C ASP A 225 13.20 7.05 -19.70
N ASP A 226 13.89 7.86 -20.48
CA ASP A 226 15.25 8.38 -20.15
C ASP A 226 15.29 9.21 -18.87
N ARG A 227 14.21 9.91 -18.51
CA ARG A 227 14.11 10.68 -17.27
C ARG A 227 14.07 9.75 -16.07
N VAL A 228 13.27 8.67 -16.15
CA VAL A 228 13.17 7.65 -15.10
C VAL A 228 14.53 6.93 -14.95
N ARG A 229 15.15 6.57 -16.06
CA ARG A 229 16.45 5.87 -16.07
C ARG A 229 17.54 6.71 -15.43
N ARG A 230 17.68 7.97 -15.83
CA ARG A 230 18.70 8.89 -15.28
C ARG A 230 18.44 9.28 -13.83
N ALA A 231 17.18 9.57 -13.47
CA ALA A 231 16.85 10.05 -12.13
C ALA A 231 16.83 8.95 -11.07
N TYR A 232 16.46 7.71 -11.47
CA TYR A 232 16.10 6.68 -10.48
C TYR A 232 16.74 5.31 -10.70
N LEU A 233 17.24 4.99 -11.92
CA LEU A 233 17.81 3.68 -12.21
C LEU A 233 19.35 3.68 -12.32
N GLY A 234 19.99 4.83 -12.18
CA GLY A 234 21.45 4.95 -12.18
C GLY A 234 22.10 4.69 -13.56
N MET A 235 21.36 4.89 -14.66
CA MET A 235 21.78 4.65 -16.04
C MET A 235 21.90 5.96 -16.82
#